data_ec99e5b29b4c1046692f83aba8263c9a
#
_entry.id   ec99e5b29b4c1046692f83aba8263c9a
#
_cell.length_a   1.000
_cell.length_b   1.000
_cell.length_c   1.000
_cell.angle_alpha   90.00
_cell.angle_beta   90.00
_cell.angle_gamma   90.00
#
_symmetry.space_group_name_H-M   'P 1'
#
loop_
_entity.id
_entity.type
_entity.pdbx_description
1 polymer ?
#
loop_
_entity_poly.entity_id
_entity_poly.type
_entity_poly.pdbx_seq_one_letter_code
_entity_poly.pdbx_strand_id
1 'polypeptide(L)'
;MEKLLKRKIDKYLTDWKNRPDRKPLIIKGARQIGKTRSVEWFASQNYASVIEINFIEQKKYREIFNDGFEVNAILKNISLLNPELEFIPGNTIFFFDELQACPNCATSLKFFKLDGRFDVICSGSLMGISYNEIESNSVGYKEDYEMHSMDFEEFLWAKGYNDDFTADLFSHMLDVRPLSELQMDTLMNLFRDYVIIGGMPEVVSTYVRNKNFSGTLDIQRQLLKDYEEDITKYVEGLDKAKVKAVYNHISTFLAKENKRFQITKIARNARNRDYMGCVEWLADAGVVNVCYCLNQPELPLKGNYDPKMYKIYFKDTGLLIASLDEEAQEDLRANKNLGTYKGAIYENIVGDMLVKQGYRLFYYHSDRPALEMDFFIRSADSLIPIEVKANDGATASLNRLLNDDKYNDVKYGIKLGYRNIGFNGKFYTFPYFLTFLLKRFVAERK
;
A
#
# COMPACT_ATOMS: atom_id res chain seq x y z
N MET A 1 -23.80 13.26 8.66
CA MET A 1 -22.43 12.67 8.63
C MET A 1 -22.27 11.94 7.31
N GLU A 2 -21.22 12.20 6.56
CA GLU A 2 -20.95 11.52 5.30
C GLU A 2 -20.70 10.03 5.58
N LYS A 3 -21.22 9.13 4.71
CA LYS A 3 -21.09 7.68 4.90
C LYS A 3 -19.61 7.29 4.92
N LEU A 4 -19.16 6.69 6.01
CA LEU A 4 -17.78 6.21 6.10
C LEU A 4 -17.58 5.02 5.16
N LEU A 5 -16.48 5.05 4.39
CA LEU A 5 -16.11 3.92 3.52
C LEU A 5 -15.67 2.74 4.39
N LYS A 6 -16.21 1.53 4.15
CA LYS A 6 -15.78 0.30 4.82
C LYS A 6 -14.31 0.00 4.45
N ARG A 7 -13.48 -0.28 5.46
CA ARG A 7 -12.05 -0.55 5.30
C ARG A 7 -11.66 -1.88 5.96
N LYS A 8 -10.61 -2.50 5.47
CA LYS A 8 -10.04 -3.72 6.09
C LYS A 8 -9.52 -3.48 7.51
N ILE A 9 -9.06 -2.27 7.79
CA ILE A 9 -8.63 -1.87 9.13
C ILE A 9 -9.78 -1.94 10.14
N ASP A 10 -11.04 -1.76 9.74
CA ASP A 10 -12.19 -1.78 10.66
C ASP A 10 -12.30 -3.13 11.35
N LYS A 11 -12.14 -4.21 10.56
CA LYS A 11 -12.07 -5.58 11.13
C LYS A 11 -10.85 -5.77 12.00
N TYR A 12 -9.68 -5.31 11.55
CA TYR A 12 -8.45 -5.43 12.32
C TYR A 12 -8.56 -4.74 13.69
N LEU A 13 -9.12 -3.54 13.76
CA LEU A 13 -9.33 -2.80 15.01
C LEU A 13 -10.31 -3.52 15.94
N THR A 14 -11.37 -4.11 15.39
CA THR A 14 -12.32 -4.94 16.18
C THR A 14 -11.63 -6.18 16.74
N ASP A 15 -10.87 -6.90 15.91
CA ASP A 15 -10.12 -8.08 16.33
C ASP A 15 -9.03 -7.70 17.36
N TRP A 16 -8.36 -6.55 17.18
CA TRP A 16 -7.37 -6.02 18.13
C TRP A 16 -7.99 -5.73 19.49
N LYS A 17 -9.14 -5.04 19.55
CA LYS A 17 -9.83 -4.73 20.80
C LYS A 17 -10.21 -6.00 21.60
N ASN A 18 -10.59 -7.05 20.90
CA ASN A 18 -11.04 -8.30 21.51
C ASN A 18 -9.89 -9.20 22.03
N ARG A 19 -8.62 -8.86 21.74
CA ARG A 19 -7.46 -9.60 22.27
C ARG A 19 -7.18 -9.22 23.73
N PRO A 20 -7.08 -10.19 24.66
CA PRO A 20 -6.87 -9.91 26.08
C PRO A 20 -5.55 -9.20 26.37
N ASP A 21 -4.50 -9.53 25.63
CA ASP A 21 -3.14 -9.02 25.79
C ASP A 21 -2.74 -7.99 24.73
N ARG A 22 -3.73 -7.32 24.11
CA ARG A 22 -3.48 -6.30 23.08
C ARG A 22 -2.49 -5.25 23.55
N LYS A 23 -1.64 -4.83 22.64
CA LYS A 23 -0.62 -3.81 22.87
C LYS A 23 -1.09 -2.47 22.29
N PRO A 24 -0.55 -1.33 22.75
CA PRO A 24 -0.67 -0.07 22.04
C PRO A 24 -0.39 -0.25 20.55
N LEU A 25 -1.26 0.31 19.71
CA LEU A 25 -1.21 0.14 18.26
C LEU A 25 -0.70 1.41 17.58
N ILE A 26 0.25 1.28 16.68
CA ILE A 26 0.68 2.38 15.79
C ILE A 26 0.21 2.09 14.38
N ILE A 27 -0.68 2.94 13.85
CA ILE A 27 -1.16 2.87 12.48
C ILE A 27 -0.28 3.78 11.61
N LYS A 28 0.49 3.15 10.73
CA LYS A 28 1.41 3.81 9.79
C LYS A 28 0.83 3.77 8.39
N GLY A 29 1.16 4.74 7.57
CA GLY A 29 0.77 4.75 6.16
C GLY A 29 0.93 6.11 5.54
N ALA A 30 0.80 6.19 4.21
CA ALA A 30 0.86 7.43 3.47
C ALA A 30 -0.14 8.48 3.99
N ARG A 31 0.04 9.73 3.61
CA ARG A 31 -0.93 10.78 3.93
C ARG A 31 -2.24 10.56 3.19
N GLN A 32 -3.34 11.05 3.79
CA GLN A 32 -4.68 11.11 3.20
C GLN A 32 -5.30 9.75 2.82
N ILE A 33 -4.78 8.63 3.40
CA ILE A 33 -5.35 7.28 3.20
C ILE A 33 -6.46 6.94 4.21
N GLY A 34 -6.85 7.88 5.09
CA GLY A 34 -7.99 7.75 6.01
C GLY A 34 -7.66 7.17 7.39
N LYS A 35 -6.39 7.22 7.85
CA LYS A 35 -5.96 6.72 9.18
C LYS A 35 -6.80 7.32 10.31
N THR A 36 -6.78 8.64 10.46
CA THR A 36 -7.48 9.39 11.50
C THR A 36 -8.97 9.06 11.52
N ARG A 37 -9.64 9.12 10.36
CA ARG A 37 -11.08 8.83 10.23
C ARG A 37 -11.47 7.40 10.64
N SER A 38 -10.62 6.42 10.33
CA SER A 38 -10.87 5.03 10.75
C SER A 38 -10.76 4.86 12.26
N VAL A 39 -9.78 5.52 12.90
CA VAL A 39 -9.62 5.46 14.36
C VAL A 39 -10.73 6.21 15.08
N GLU A 40 -11.05 7.43 14.67
CA GLU A 40 -12.17 8.23 15.23
C GLU A 40 -13.48 7.44 15.19
N TRP A 41 -13.80 6.84 14.03
CA TRP A 41 -15.00 6.03 13.89
C TRP A 41 -14.98 4.82 14.83
N PHE A 42 -13.89 4.07 14.83
CA PHE A 42 -13.74 2.91 15.71
C PHE A 42 -13.85 3.31 17.18
N ALA A 43 -13.16 4.37 17.59
CA ALA A 43 -13.15 4.85 18.98
C ALA A 43 -14.56 5.26 19.43
N SER A 44 -15.27 6.03 18.62
CA SER A 44 -16.63 6.51 18.92
C SER A 44 -17.66 5.38 19.09
N GLN A 45 -17.45 4.23 18.42
CA GLN A 45 -18.37 3.09 18.53
C GLN A 45 -18.04 2.13 19.68
N ASN A 46 -16.85 2.25 20.27
CA ASN A 46 -16.31 1.20 21.13
C ASN A 46 -15.91 1.65 22.51
N TYR A 47 -15.84 2.97 22.79
CA TYR A 47 -15.41 3.52 24.07
C TYR A 47 -16.34 4.62 24.56
N ALA A 48 -16.50 4.71 25.88
CA ALA A 48 -17.30 5.77 26.51
C ALA A 48 -16.55 7.10 26.53
N SER A 49 -15.22 7.05 26.63
CA SER A 49 -14.36 8.25 26.59
C SER A 49 -13.28 8.09 25.53
N VAL A 50 -13.13 9.10 24.68
CA VAL A 50 -12.11 9.16 23.63
C VAL A 50 -11.25 10.40 23.88
N ILE A 51 -9.98 10.17 24.17
CA ILE A 51 -9.00 11.23 24.38
C ILE A 51 -8.18 11.36 23.10
N GLU A 52 -8.60 12.26 22.24
CA GLU A 52 -7.94 12.53 20.96
C GLU A 52 -7.00 13.72 21.09
N ILE A 53 -5.73 13.54 20.73
CA ILE A 53 -4.69 14.55 20.76
C ILE A 53 -3.92 14.52 19.44
N ASN A 54 -4.06 15.59 18.64
CA ASN A 54 -3.27 15.79 17.44
C ASN A 54 -2.05 16.68 17.77
N PHE A 55 -0.85 16.11 17.69
CA PHE A 55 0.38 16.80 18.10
C PHE A 55 0.84 17.90 17.13
N ILE A 56 0.30 17.99 15.93
CA ILE A 56 0.57 19.11 15.02
C ILE A 56 -0.33 20.30 15.36
N GLU A 57 -1.60 20.07 15.60
CA GLU A 57 -2.61 21.09 15.87
C GLU A 57 -2.53 21.57 17.33
N GLN A 58 -2.41 20.63 18.26
CA GLN A 58 -2.44 20.86 19.71
C GLN A 58 -1.03 20.80 20.30
N LYS A 59 -0.13 21.66 19.83
CA LYS A 59 1.30 21.65 20.17
C LYS A 59 1.60 21.61 21.68
N LYS A 60 0.73 22.21 22.51
CA LYS A 60 0.88 22.24 23.96
C LYS A 60 0.83 20.88 24.61
N TYR A 61 0.09 19.93 24.00
CA TYR A 61 0.03 18.55 24.50
C TYR A 61 1.32 17.75 24.29
N ARG A 62 2.29 18.25 23.56
CA ARG A 62 3.62 17.61 23.48
C ARG A 62 4.34 17.66 24.81
N GLU A 63 4.01 18.61 25.69
CA GLU A 63 4.60 18.81 27.01
C GLU A 63 4.09 17.83 28.08
N ILE A 64 3.02 17.07 27.83
CA ILE A 64 2.43 16.12 28.80
C ILE A 64 3.40 15.02 29.22
N PHE A 65 4.47 14.80 28.46
CA PHE A 65 5.50 13.79 28.73
C PHE A 65 6.75 14.37 29.45
N ASN A 66 6.80 15.67 29.75
CA ASN A 66 7.97 16.32 30.35
C ASN A 66 8.22 15.91 31.81
N ASP A 67 7.17 15.52 32.54
CA ASP A 67 7.27 15.07 33.94
C ASP A 67 7.49 13.54 34.05
N GLY A 68 7.82 12.88 32.93
CA GLY A 68 8.03 11.45 32.85
C GLY A 68 6.95 10.71 32.07
N PHE A 69 7.13 9.41 31.94
CA PHE A 69 6.28 8.56 31.07
C PHE A 69 5.28 7.71 31.85
N GLU A 70 5.25 7.83 33.18
CA GLU A 70 4.25 7.15 34.02
C GLU A 70 2.85 7.64 33.69
N VAL A 71 1.90 6.70 33.51
CA VAL A 71 0.55 7.03 33.05
C VAL A 71 -0.12 8.07 33.94
N ASN A 72 0.02 7.98 35.27
CA ASN A 72 -0.59 8.94 36.20
C ASN A 72 -0.03 10.37 36.02
N ALA A 73 1.26 10.53 35.70
CA ALA A 73 1.84 11.84 35.41
C ALA A 73 1.27 12.41 34.11
N ILE A 74 1.14 11.57 33.07
CA ILE A 74 0.53 11.94 31.79
C ILE A 74 -0.93 12.37 31.99
N LEU A 75 -1.74 11.59 32.71
CA LEU A 75 -3.14 11.90 33.00
C LEU A 75 -3.29 13.24 33.73
N LYS A 76 -2.43 13.48 34.75
CA LYS A 76 -2.42 14.75 35.48
C LYS A 76 -2.15 15.91 34.55
N ASN A 77 -1.15 15.81 33.68
CA ASN A 77 -0.81 16.87 32.74
C ASN A 77 -1.90 17.11 31.69
N ILE A 78 -2.58 16.05 31.22
CA ILE A 78 -3.75 16.18 30.35
C ILE A 78 -4.89 16.90 31.08
N SER A 79 -5.19 16.53 32.34
CA SER A 79 -6.23 17.21 33.14
C SER A 79 -5.91 18.67 33.42
N LEU A 80 -4.65 19.06 33.54
CA LEU A 80 -4.24 20.46 33.67
C LEU A 80 -4.53 21.27 32.42
N LEU A 81 -4.43 20.65 31.24
CA LEU A 81 -4.72 21.29 29.95
C LEU A 81 -6.22 21.27 29.62
N ASN A 82 -6.93 20.23 30.02
CA ASN A 82 -8.37 20.09 29.81
C ASN A 82 -9.00 19.30 30.97
N PRO A 83 -9.54 19.99 31.99
CA PRO A 83 -10.12 19.37 33.19
C PRO A 83 -11.46 18.65 32.93
N GLU A 84 -12.09 18.85 31.77
CA GLU A 84 -13.36 18.20 31.42
C GLU A 84 -13.19 16.75 30.91
N LEU A 85 -11.96 16.32 30.66
CA LEU A 85 -11.69 14.97 30.14
C LEU A 85 -11.82 13.93 31.26
N GLU A 86 -12.61 12.90 30.99
CA GLU A 86 -12.82 11.77 31.91
C GLU A 86 -11.97 10.56 31.50
N PHE A 87 -11.31 9.95 32.47
CA PHE A 87 -10.50 8.74 32.30
C PHE A 87 -11.16 7.55 32.97
N ILE A 88 -11.87 6.72 32.20
CA ILE A 88 -12.61 5.55 32.65
C ILE A 88 -11.77 4.31 32.41
N PRO A 89 -11.19 3.65 33.45
CA PRO A 89 -10.40 2.43 33.26
C PRO A 89 -11.18 1.36 32.49
N GLY A 90 -10.54 0.77 31.49
CA GLY A 90 -11.14 -0.24 30.61
C GLY A 90 -12.12 0.30 29.55
N ASN A 91 -12.50 1.58 29.59
CA ASN A 91 -13.46 2.18 28.67
C ASN A 91 -13.06 3.56 28.13
N THR A 92 -11.80 3.93 28.28
CA THR A 92 -11.16 5.09 27.64
C THR A 92 -10.12 4.62 26.65
N ILE A 93 -10.11 5.22 25.47
CA ILE A 93 -9.04 5.10 24.47
C ILE A 93 -8.31 6.41 24.31
N PHE A 94 -6.99 6.36 24.27
CA PHE A 94 -6.15 7.47 23.85
C PHE A 94 -5.86 7.33 22.37
N PHE A 95 -6.21 8.34 21.59
CA PHE A 95 -5.84 8.46 20.20
C PHE A 95 -4.82 9.59 20.02
N PHE A 96 -3.55 9.21 19.84
CA PHE A 96 -2.46 10.14 19.58
C PHE A 96 -2.19 10.23 18.09
N ASP A 97 -2.66 11.31 17.48
CA ASP A 97 -2.49 11.54 16.05
C ASP A 97 -1.23 12.34 15.75
N GLU A 98 -0.66 12.14 14.56
CA GLU A 98 0.59 12.76 14.09
C GLU A 98 1.78 12.48 15.04
N LEU A 99 1.97 11.19 15.36
CA LEU A 99 2.99 10.69 16.30
C LEU A 99 4.40 11.24 16.01
N GLN A 100 4.76 11.47 14.74
CA GLN A 100 6.05 12.02 14.35
C GLN A 100 6.30 13.43 14.89
N ALA A 101 5.26 14.17 15.27
CA ALA A 101 5.41 15.49 15.87
C ALA A 101 5.70 15.45 17.38
N CYS A 102 5.65 14.25 18.02
CA CYS A 102 5.93 14.06 19.45
C CYS A 102 6.62 12.70 19.70
N PRO A 103 7.95 12.60 19.51
CA PRO A 103 8.73 11.36 19.71
C PRO A 103 8.55 10.74 21.10
N ASN A 104 8.39 11.56 22.15
CA ASN A 104 8.18 11.11 23.53
C ASN A 104 6.90 10.27 23.71
N CYS A 105 5.90 10.50 22.89
CA CYS A 105 4.69 9.67 22.87
C CYS A 105 5.01 8.21 22.56
N ALA A 106 5.90 7.94 21.58
CA ALA A 106 6.32 6.56 21.26
C ALA A 106 7.01 5.87 22.45
N THR A 107 7.80 6.61 23.26
CA THR A 107 8.42 6.10 24.49
C THR A 107 7.39 5.76 25.55
N SER A 108 6.32 6.54 25.67
CA SER A 108 5.26 6.31 26.67
C SER A 108 4.44 5.04 26.46
N LEU A 109 4.40 4.47 25.27
CA LEU A 109 3.56 3.30 24.94
C LEU A 109 3.88 2.07 25.79
N LYS A 110 5.15 1.86 26.16
CA LYS A 110 5.54 0.82 27.13
C LYS A 110 4.81 0.99 28.46
N PHE A 111 4.74 2.20 28.97
CA PHE A 111 4.13 2.49 30.27
C PHE A 111 2.61 2.30 30.22
N PHE A 112 1.94 2.69 29.15
CA PHE A 112 0.52 2.39 28.94
C PHE A 112 0.26 0.88 28.89
N LYS A 113 1.12 0.09 28.19
CA LYS A 113 0.97 -1.37 28.17
C LYS A 113 1.14 -2.00 29.55
N LEU A 114 2.08 -1.53 30.36
CA LEU A 114 2.33 -2.04 31.71
C LEU A 114 1.23 -1.62 32.69
N ASP A 115 0.68 -0.42 32.53
CA ASP A 115 -0.43 0.08 33.34
C ASP A 115 -1.74 -0.69 33.07
N GLY A 116 -2.04 -0.96 31.82
CA GLY A 116 -3.15 -1.79 31.35
C GLY A 116 -4.56 -1.25 31.58
N ARG A 117 -4.73 -0.03 32.16
CA ARG A 117 -6.04 0.58 32.39
C ARG A 117 -6.66 1.15 31.10
N PHE A 118 -5.86 1.54 30.14
CA PHE A 118 -6.30 2.30 28.96
C PHE A 118 -5.75 1.72 27.67
N ASP A 119 -6.57 1.75 26.65
CA ASP A 119 -6.17 1.44 25.29
C ASP A 119 -5.53 2.65 24.61
N VAL A 120 -4.54 2.40 23.76
CA VAL A 120 -3.83 3.46 23.02
C VAL A 120 -3.71 3.09 21.56
N ILE A 121 -4.14 4.00 20.70
CA ILE A 121 -3.86 3.97 19.25
C ILE A 121 -3.11 5.24 18.90
N CYS A 122 -2.02 5.08 18.17
CA CYS A 122 -1.31 6.20 17.56
C CYS A 122 -1.48 6.15 16.05
N SER A 123 -1.54 7.30 15.39
CA SER A 123 -1.38 7.36 13.95
C SER A 123 -0.21 8.27 13.57
N GLY A 124 0.41 7.96 12.44
CA GLY A 124 1.48 8.80 11.93
C GLY A 124 1.73 8.59 10.44
N SER A 125 2.16 9.66 9.79
CA SER A 125 2.63 9.59 8.41
C SER A 125 3.98 8.88 8.36
N LEU A 126 4.17 7.99 7.38
CA LEU A 126 5.46 7.35 7.13
C LEU A 126 6.59 8.37 6.88
N MET A 127 6.25 9.53 6.29
CA MET A 127 7.23 10.58 5.93
C MET A 127 7.91 11.25 7.11
N GLY A 128 7.32 11.24 8.31
CA GLY A 128 7.79 12.03 9.44
C GLY A 128 8.31 11.24 10.63
N ILE A 129 8.27 9.91 10.60
CA ILE A 129 8.71 9.11 11.73
C ILE A 129 10.23 8.93 11.66
N SER A 130 10.97 9.87 12.27
CA SER A 130 12.41 9.70 12.52
C SER A 130 12.60 8.85 13.78
N TYR A 131 12.90 7.56 13.60
CA TYR A 131 13.20 6.65 14.70
C TYR A 131 14.47 7.04 15.46
N ASN A 132 15.32 7.91 14.90
CA ASN A 132 16.56 8.37 15.52
C ASN A 132 16.31 9.36 16.68
N GLU A 133 15.14 10.00 16.74
CA GLU A 133 14.79 10.97 17.78
C GLU A 133 14.00 10.34 18.95
N ILE A 134 13.67 9.05 18.86
CA ILE A 134 12.90 8.34 19.88
C ILE A 134 13.86 7.71 20.88
N GLU A 135 13.85 8.16 22.15
CA GLU A 135 14.67 7.58 23.23
C GLU A 135 14.47 6.06 23.37
N SER A 136 13.21 5.60 23.27
CA SER A 136 12.85 4.19 23.29
C SER A 136 11.64 3.96 22.40
N ASN A 137 11.78 3.10 21.39
CA ASN A 137 10.69 2.76 20.47
C ASN A 137 9.71 1.71 21.05
N SER A 138 9.65 1.57 22.38
CA SER A 138 8.75 0.63 23.07
C SER A 138 8.74 -0.78 22.45
N VAL A 139 9.92 -1.28 22.05
CA VAL A 139 10.10 -2.58 21.41
C VAL A 139 9.51 -3.68 22.30
N GLY A 140 8.67 -4.54 21.72
CA GLY A 140 7.98 -5.61 22.44
C GLY A 140 6.69 -5.18 23.14
N TYR A 141 6.45 -3.89 23.36
CA TYR A 141 5.29 -3.34 24.07
C TYR A 141 4.27 -2.65 23.17
N LYS A 142 4.50 -2.61 21.89
CA LYS A 142 3.61 -2.06 20.85
C LYS A 142 3.46 -3.02 19.69
N GLU A 143 2.46 -2.79 18.87
CA GLU A 143 2.30 -3.43 17.56
C GLU A 143 2.07 -2.37 16.48
N ASP A 144 2.45 -2.69 15.26
CA ASP A 144 2.35 -1.78 14.12
C ASP A 144 1.35 -2.35 13.11
N TYR A 145 0.54 -1.49 12.51
CA TYR A 145 -0.32 -1.79 11.38
C TYR A 145 0.01 -0.84 10.22
N GLU A 146 0.39 -1.39 9.06
CA GLU A 146 0.58 -0.59 7.86
C GLU A 146 -0.75 -0.50 7.10
N MET A 147 -1.29 0.73 7.03
CA MET A 147 -2.49 1.04 6.28
C MET A 147 -2.11 1.53 4.88
N HIS A 148 -2.82 1.05 3.87
CA HIS A 148 -2.64 1.46 2.47
C HIS A 148 -3.83 2.27 1.98
N SER A 149 -3.73 2.90 0.80
CA SER A 149 -4.90 3.36 0.05
C SER A 149 -5.83 2.16 -0.22
N MET A 150 -7.11 2.42 -0.48
CA MET A 150 -8.11 1.38 -0.68
C MET A 150 -7.67 0.40 -1.77
N ASP A 151 -7.79 -0.90 -1.50
CA ASP A 151 -7.59 -1.92 -2.51
C ASP A 151 -8.87 -2.16 -3.33
N PHE A 152 -8.80 -3.07 -4.31
CA PHE A 152 -9.94 -3.32 -5.18
C PHE A 152 -11.13 -3.95 -4.43
N GLU A 153 -10.92 -4.74 -3.38
CA GLU A 153 -11.98 -5.29 -2.55
C GLU A 153 -12.71 -4.18 -1.77
N GLU A 154 -11.96 -3.24 -1.19
CA GLU A 154 -12.51 -2.08 -0.50
C GLU A 154 -13.25 -1.13 -1.47
N PHE A 155 -12.76 -1.00 -2.71
CA PHE A 155 -13.46 -0.30 -3.77
C PHE A 155 -14.78 -1.00 -4.14
N LEU A 156 -14.80 -2.32 -4.26
CA LEU A 156 -16.03 -3.07 -4.49
C LEU A 156 -17.04 -2.85 -3.35
N TRP A 157 -16.60 -2.85 -2.09
CA TRP A 157 -17.46 -2.50 -0.96
C TRP A 157 -18.04 -1.08 -1.07
N ALA A 158 -17.22 -0.12 -1.47
CA ALA A 158 -17.67 1.27 -1.69
C ALA A 158 -18.72 1.36 -2.82
N LYS A 159 -18.66 0.47 -3.80
CA LYS A 159 -19.66 0.31 -4.89
C LYS A 159 -20.92 -0.45 -4.46
N GLY A 160 -20.96 -1.01 -3.24
CA GLY A 160 -22.11 -1.73 -2.69
C GLY A 160 -22.05 -3.25 -2.81
N TYR A 161 -20.95 -3.82 -3.30
CA TYR A 161 -20.73 -5.27 -3.26
C TYR A 161 -20.37 -5.71 -1.83
N ASN A 162 -20.74 -6.93 -1.47
CA ASN A 162 -20.53 -7.49 -0.12
C ASN A 162 -19.42 -8.56 -0.12
N ASP A 163 -19.16 -9.12 1.07
CA ASP A 163 -18.14 -10.15 1.26
C ASP A 163 -18.55 -11.49 0.59
N ASP A 164 -19.85 -11.79 0.45
CA ASP A 164 -20.33 -12.99 -0.26
C ASP A 164 -20.00 -12.94 -1.74
N PHE A 165 -20.06 -11.74 -2.34
CA PHE A 165 -19.68 -11.55 -3.74
C PHE A 165 -18.18 -11.85 -3.95
N THR A 166 -17.31 -11.37 -3.05
CA THR A 166 -15.88 -11.65 -3.16
C THR A 166 -15.54 -13.11 -2.83
N ALA A 167 -16.33 -13.77 -1.95
CA ALA A 167 -16.22 -15.20 -1.67
C ALA A 167 -16.62 -16.04 -2.89
N ASP A 168 -17.65 -15.66 -3.63
CA ASP A 168 -18.02 -16.33 -4.88
C ASP A 168 -16.92 -16.23 -5.93
N LEU A 169 -16.33 -15.04 -6.13
CA LEU A 169 -15.17 -14.86 -7.02
C LEU A 169 -13.99 -15.75 -6.62
N PHE A 170 -13.75 -15.87 -5.31
CA PHE A 170 -12.69 -16.72 -4.80
C PHE A 170 -12.97 -18.22 -5.06
N SER A 171 -14.21 -18.67 -4.94
CA SER A 171 -14.59 -20.04 -5.29
C SER A 171 -14.32 -20.35 -6.76
N HIS A 172 -14.65 -19.43 -7.66
CA HIS A 172 -14.31 -19.55 -9.08
C HIS A 172 -12.82 -19.75 -9.33
N MET A 173 -11.97 -19.02 -8.59
CA MET A 173 -10.51 -19.20 -8.70
C MET A 173 -10.03 -20.57 -8.21
N LEU A 174 -10.56 -21.06 -7.08
CA LEU A 174 -10.18 -22.36 -6.50
C LEU A 174 -10.60 -23.52 -7.40
N ASP A 175 -11.81 -23.45 -7.93
CA ASP A 175 -12.39 -24.49 -8.80
C ASP A 175 -11.91 -24.39 -10.25
N VAL A 176 -11.12 -23.35 -10.58
CA VAL A 176 -10.70 -23.02 -11.96
C VAL A 176 -11.92 -22.92 -12.89
N ARG A 177 -13.01 -22.37 -12.37
CA ARG A 177 -14.30 -22.23 -13.06
C ARG A 177 -14.38 -20.85 -13.74
N PRO A 178 -14.54 -20.78 -15.05
CA PRO A 178 -14.71 -19.50 -15.75
C PRO A 178 -15.88 -18.69 -15.21
N LEU A 179 -15.72 -17.38 -15.18
CA LEU A 179 -16.80 -16.43 -14.93
C LEU A 179 -17.72 -16.34 -16.16
N SER A 180 -18.97 -15.99 -15.95
CA SER A 180 -19.88 -15.68 -17.07
C SER A 180 -19.42 -14.43 -17.81
N GLU A 181 -19.86 -14.24 -19.05
CA GLU A 181 -19.55 -13.05 -19.86
C GLU A 181 -20.00 -11.77 -19.15
N LEU A 182 -21.19 -11.76 -18.56
CA LEU A 182 -21.69 -10.63 -17.77
C LEU A 182 -20.78 -10.30 -16.57
N GLN A 183 -20.32 -11.32 -15.84
CA GLN A 183 -19.39 -11.10 -14.70
C GLN A 183 -18.05 -10.54 -15.18
N MET A 184 -17.50 -11.10 -16.27
CA MET A 184 -16.25 -10.63 -16.86
C MET A 184 -16.33 -9.16 -17.27
N ASP A 185 -17.34 -8.79 -18.05
CA ASP A 185 -17.53 -7.43 -18.55
C ASP A 185 -17.75 -6.43 -17.41
N THR A 186 -18.61 -6.79 -16.44
CA THR A 186 -18.90 -5.94 -15.30
C THR A 186 -17.65 -5.69 -14.46
N LEU A 187 -16.92 -6.75 -14.10
CA LEU A 187 -15.73 -6.65 -13.26
C LEU A 187 -14.56 -5.98 -13.98
N MET A 188 -14.39 -6.21 -15.27
CA MET A 188 -13.37 -5.51 -16.07
C MET A 188 -13.65 -4.01 -16.16
N ASN A 189 -14.91 -3.59 -16.26
CA ASN A 189 -15.30 -2.18 -16.24
C ASN A 189 -15.05 -1.56 -14.86
N LEU A 190 -15.46 -2.21 -13.77
CA LEU A 190 -15.17 -1.76 -12.40
C LEU A 190 -13.67 -1.68 -12.13
N PHE A 191 -12.91 -2.65 -12.62
CA PHE A 191 -11.45 -2.62 -12.48
C PHE A 191 -10.80 -1.48 -13.26
N ARG A 192 -11.30 -1.18 -14.47
CA ARG A 192 -10.84 -0.02 -15.25
C ARG A 192 -11.12 1.28 -14.51
N ASP A 193 -12.30 1.43 -13.93
CA ASP A 193 -12.65 2.58 -13.11
C ASP A 193 -11.67 2.72 -11.93
N TYR A 194 -11.40 1.61 -11.22
CA TYR A 194 -10.44 1.59 -10.12
C TYR A 194 -9.00 1.92 -10.57
N VAL A 195 -8.55 1.44 -11.73
CA VAL A 195 -7.24 1.81 -12.31
C VAL A 195 -7.14 3.32 -12.49
N ILE A 196 -8.22 3.97 -12.95
CA ILE A 196 -8.25 5.42 -13.22
C ILE A 196 -8.28 6.24 -11.93
N ILE A 197 -9.14 5.88 -10.98
CA ILE A 197 -9.32 6.68 -9.76
C ILE A 197 -8.34 6.30 -8.65
N GLY A 198 -7.78 5.09 -8.68
CA GLY A 198 -6.95 4.56 -7.60
C GLY A 198 -7.75 4.24 -6.34
N GLY A 199 -7.03 4.15 -5.23
CA GLY A 199 -7.59 3.82 -3.91
C GLY A 199 -7.53 4.95 -2.88
N MET A 200 -7.22 6.21 -3.27
CA MET A 200 -7.26 7.32 -2.33
C MET A 200 -8.71 7.59 -1.87
N PRO A 201 -9.01 7.55 -0.54
CA PRO A 201 -10.39 7.53 -0.05
C PRO A 201 -11.24 8.71 -0.50
N GLU A 202 -10.68 9.91 -0.59
CA GLU A 202 -11.40 11.10 -1.05
C GLU A 202 -11.78 10.98 -2.53
N VAL A 203 -10.88 10.44 -3.36
CA VAL A 203 -11.13 10.19 -4.79
C VAL A 203 -12.23 9.14 -4.95
N VAL A 204 -12.13 8.02 -4.22
CA VAL A 204 -13.14 6.94 -4.24
C VAL A 204 -14.50 7.45 -3.76
N SER A 205 -14.54 8.21 -2.65
CA SER A 205 -15.77 8.79 -2.10
C SER A 205 -16.43 9.74 -3.12
N THR A 206 -15.65 10.60 -3.77
CA THR A 206 -16.15 11.53 -4.78
C THR A 206 -16.69 10.78 -6.00
N TYR A 207 -15.98 9.77 -6.48
CA TYR A 207 -16.45 8.92 -7.59
C TYR A 207 -17.75 8.19 -7.26
N VAL A 208 -17.86 7.61 -6.07
CA VAL A 208 -19.07 6.86 -5.64
C VAL A 208 -20.26 7.80 -5.45
N ARG A 209 -20.05 8.96 -4.84
CA ARG A 209 -21.08 9.99 -4.63
C ARG A 209 -21.60 10.56 -5.95
N ASN A 210 -20.70 10.94 -6.85
CA ASN A 210 -21.05 11.55 -8.14
C ASN A 210 -21.50 10.53 -9.18
N LYS A 211 -21.22 9.23 -8.96
CA LYS A 211 -21.45 8.12 -9.91
C LYS A 211 -20.76 8.32 -11.27
N ASN A 212 -19.73 9.16 -11.30
CA ASN A 212 -18.90 9.47 -12.47
C ASN A 212 -17.54 10.02 -12.02
N PHE A 213 -16.64 10.31 -12.97
CA PHE A 213 -15.28 10.78 -12.70
C PHE A 213 -15.15 12.30 -12.41
N SER A 214 -16.25 13.04 -12.38
CA SER A 214 -16.20 14.50 -12.17
C SER A 214 -15.52 14.85 -10.83
N GLY A 215 -14.52 15.72 -10.87
CA GLY A 215 -13.75 16.16 -9.72
C GLY A 215 -12.67 15.20 -9.23
N THR A 216 -12.60 13.96 -9.72
CA THR A 216 -11.60 12.98 -9.25
C THR A 216 -10.17 13.35 -9.64
N LEU A 217 -9.97 13.83 -10.88
CA LEU A 217 -8.66 14.22 -11.38
C LEU A 217 -8.09 15.44 -10.63
N ASP A 218 -8.93 16.39 -10.29
CA ASP A 218 -8.52 17.58 -9.53
C ASP A 218 -8.01 17.22 -8.14
N ILE A 219 -8.70 16.28 -7.46
CA ILE A 219 -8.27 15.75 -6.16
C ILE A 219 -6.94 15.00 -6.31
N GLN A 220 -6.81 14.11 -7.30
CA GLN A 220 -5.58 13.36 -7.53
C GLN A 220 -4.38 14.29 -7.82
N ARG A 221 -4.57 15.34 -8.61
CA ARG A 221 -3.54 16.34 -8.90
C ARG A 221 -3.15 17.16 -7.67
N GLN A 222 -4.14 17.49 -6.81
CA GLN A 222 -3.84 18.15 -5.55
C GLN A 222 -3.01 17.23 -4.64
N LEU A 223 -3.36 15.95 -4.53
CA LEU A 223 -2.59 14.96 -3.78
C LEU A 223 -1.12 14.86 -4.25
N LEU A 224 -0.90 14.88 -5.57
CA LEU A 224 0.46 14.87 -6.12
C LEU A 224 1.27 16.10 -5.70
N LYS A 225 0.63 17.29 -5.68
CA LYS A 225 1.26 18.53 -5.22
C LYS A 225 1.55 18.46 -3.71
N ASP A 226 0.59 17.99 -2.92
CA ASP A 226 0.75 17.84 -1.47
C ASP A 226 1.95 16.91 -1.14
N TYR A 227 2.10 15.80 -1.88
CA TYR A 227 3.28 14.92 -1.73
C TYR A 227 4.59 15.60 -2.13
N GLU A 228 4.59 16.43 -3.18
CA GLU A 228 5.78 17.20 -3.56
C GLU A 228 6.17 18.25 -2.51
N GLU A 229 5.20 18.89 -1.89
CA GLU A 229 5.41 19.83 -0.77
C GLU A 229 5.96 19.09 0.46
N ASP A 230 5.44 17.91 0.76
CA ASP A 230 5.92 17.06 1.85
C ASP A 230 7.37 16.60 1.65
N ILE A 231 7.76 16.23 0.43
CA ILE A 231 9.16 15.96 0.09
C ILE A 231 10.04 17.16 0.46
N THR A 232 9.58 18.38 0.15
CA THR A 232 10.30 19.60 0.46
C THR A 232 10.44 19.84 1.96
N LYS A 233 9.41 19.48 2.73
CA LYS A 233 9.33 19.70 4.18
C LYS A 233 10.12 18.66 4.99
N TYR A 234 9.97 17.37 4.65
CA TYR A 234 10.42 16.26 5.50
C TYR A 234 11.72 15.59 5.05
N VAL A 235 12.26 15.88 3.87
CA VAL A 235 13.56 15.35 3.46
C VAL A 235 14.66 16.03 4.26
N GLU A 236 15.34 15.25 5.10
CA GLU A 236 16.49 15.66 5.88
C GLU A 236 17.71 14.80 5.51
N GLY A 237 18.89 15.37 5.53
CA GLY A 237 20.13 14.65 5.23
C GLY A 237 20.33 14.24 3.77
N LEU A 238 19.34 14.46 2.90
CA LEU A 238 19.39 14.19 1.45
C LEU A 238 19.19 15.48 0.66
N ASP A 239 19.64 15.46 -0.60
CA ASP A 239 19.39 16.55 -1.54
C ASP A 239 17.91 16.52 -2.00
N LYS A 240 17.13 17.49 -1.50
CA LYS A 240 15.70 17.63 -1.82
C LYS A 240 15.42 17.71 -3.32
N ALA A 241 16.30 18.37 -4.08
CA ALA A 241 16.17 18.48 -5.53
C ALA A 241 16.30 17.12 -6.22
N LYS A 242 17.17 16.24 -5.69
CA LYS A 242 17.30 14.86 -6.21
C LYS A 242 16.09 14.01 -5.89
N VAL A 243 15.53 14.10 -4.68
CA VAL A 243 14.30 13.36 -4.31
C VAL A 243 13.15 13.80 -5.18
N LYS A 244 12.94 15.11 -5.38
CA LYS A 244 11.94 15.64 -6.31
C LYS A 244 12.17 15.19 -7.76
N ALA A 245 13.43 15.19 -8.21
CA ALA A 245 13.76 14.75 -9.56
C ALA A 245 13.40 13.25 -9.77
N VAL A 246 13.64 12.39 -8.78
CA VAL A 246 13.19 10.98 -8.82
C VAL A 246 11.67 10.93 -8.89
N TYR A 247 10.97 11.61 -7.98
CA TYR A 247 9.51 11.63 -7.90
C TYR A 247 8.86 12.05 -9.23
N ASN A 248 9.31 13.15 -9.82
CA ASN A 248 8.76 13.69 -11.06
C ASN A 248 9.08 12.86 -12.32
N HIS A 249 10.00 11.90 -12.22
CA HIS A 249 10.35 11.03 -13.36
C HIS A 249 9.77 9.61 -13.27
N ILE A 250 9.02 9.26 -12.21
CA ILE A 250 8.48 7.90 -12.03
C ILE A 250 7.64 7.48 -13.23
N SER A 251 6.67 8.30 -13.65
CA SER A 251 5.81 8.04 -14.81
C SER A 251 6.63 7.87 -16.10
N THR A 252 7.67 8.67 -16.28
CA THR A 252 8.56 8.60 -17.45
C THR A 252 9.34 7.29 -17.53
N PHE A 253 9.74 6.71 -16.38
CA PHE A 253 10.43 5.42 -16.35
C PHE A 253 9.49 4.26 -16.68
N LEU A 254 8.27 4.32 -16.16
CA LEU A 254 7.25 3.31 -16.41
C LEU A 254 6.83 3.25 -17.89
N ALA A 255 6.89 4.37 -18.60
CA ALA A 255 6.53 4.49 -20.02
C ALA A 255 7.48 3.80 -21.01
N LYS A 256 8.62 3.30 -20.56
CA LYS A 256 9.65 2.73 -21.46
C LYS A 256 9.54 1.21 -21.55
N GLU A 257 9.97 0.63 -22.67
CA GLU A 257 10.08 -0.83 -22.81
C GLU A 257 10.96 -1.43 -21.72
N ASN A 258 12.08 -0.78 -21.40
CA ASN A 258 12.93 -1.15 -20.27
C ASN A 258 12.56 -0.29 -19.04
N LYS A 259 11.70 -0.81 -18.19
CA LYS A 259 11.17 -0.15 -16.99
C LYS A 259 12.17 -0.08 -15.82
N ARG A 260 13.42 -0.51 -16.03
CA ARG A 260 14.47 -0.38 -15.02
C ARG A 260 14.73 1.10 -14.73
N PHE A 261 14.83 1.41 -13.45
CA PHE A 261 15.21 2.74 -13.02
C PHE A 261 16.65 3.05 -13.43
N GLN A 262 16.84 4.04 -14.28
CA GLN A 262 18.13 4.46 -14.82
C GLN A 262 18.39 5.93 -14.49
N ILE A 263 19.16 6.15 -13.46
CA ILE A 263 19.46 7.48 -12.92
C ILE A 263 20.10 8.43 -13.94
N THR A 264 20.89 7.89 -14.86
CA THR A 264 21.54 8.66 -15.95
C THR A 264 20.54 9.37 -16.86
N LYS A 265 19.25 8.97 -16.81
CA LYS A 265 18.16 9.62 -17.53
C LYS A 265 17.54 10.79 -16.78
N ILE A 266 17.76 10.90 -15.47
CA ILE A 266 17.35 12.05 -14.65
C ILE A 266 18.39 13.16 -14.77
N ALA A 267 19.68 12.81 -14.65
CA ALA A 267 20.75 13.78 -14.76
C ALA A 267 21.96 13.20 -15.49
N ARG A 268 22.53 13.97 -16.44
CA ARG A 268 23.78 13.60 -17.13
C ARG A 268 24.88 13.37 -16.09
N ASN A 269 25.61 12.26 -16.19
CA ASN A 269 26.67 11.85 -15.27
C ASN A 269 26.24 11.48 -13.84
N ALA A 270 24.94 11.34 -13.55
CA ALA A 270 24.44 10.85 -12.26
C ALA A 270 24.86 9.40 -12.04
N ARG A 271 25.25 9.08 -10.79
CA ARG A 271 25.60 7.72 -10.37
C ARG A 271 24.47 7.15 -9.51
N ASN A 272 24.16 5.87 -9.66
CA ASN A 272 23.12 5.20 -8.85
C ASN A 272 23.28 5.42 -7.35
N ARG A 273 24.54 5.40 -6.83
CA ARG A 273 24.83 5.62 -5.41
C ARG A 273 24.37 6.99 -4.89
N ASP A 274 24.30 8.01 -5.75
CA ASP A 274 23.98 9.39 -5.34
C ASP A 274 22.45 9.61 -5.20
N TYR A 275 21.63 8.62 -5.62
CA TYR A 275 20.18 8.68 -5.63
C TYR A 275 19.50 7.49 -4.93
N MET A 276 20.27 6.47 -4.51
CA MET A 276 19.69 5.28 -3.87
C MET A 276 18.92 5.65 -2.60
N GLY A 277 19.49 6.51 -1.75
CA GLY A 277 18.78 7.04 -0.58
C GLY A 277 17.52 7.85 -0.91
N CYS A 278 17.46 8.48 -2.10
CA CYS A 278 16.25 9.20 -2.54
C CYS A 278 15.09 8.23 -2.83
N VAL A 279 15.38 7.09 -3.46
CA VAL A 279 14.37 6.07 -3.75
C VAL A 279 13.92 5.37 -2.47
N GLU A 280 14.86 5.04 -1.58
CA GLU A 280 14.56 4.46 -0.26
C GLU A 280 13.68 5.40 0.55
N TRP A 281 14.02 6.70 0.59
CA TRP A 281 13.19 7.70 1.27
C TRP A 281 11.76 7.76 0.71
N LEU A 282 11.58 7.76 -0.62
CA LEU A 282 10.26 7.75 -1.24
C LEU A 282 9.47 6.47 -0.94
N ALA A 283 10.14 5.33 -0.83
CA ALA A 283 9.53 4.06 -0.46
C ALA A 283 9.09 4.06 1.02
N ASP A 284 9.95 4.52 1.91
CA ASP A 284 9.67 4.66 3.35
C ASP A 284 8.58 5.70 3.61
N ALA A 285 8.54 6.77 2.80
CA ALA A 285 7.48 7.76 2.80
C ALA A 285 6.12 7.22 2.33
N GLY A 286 6.09 6.02 1.75
CA GLY A 286 4.86 5.40 1.25
C GLY A 286 4.34 5.98 -0.07
N VAL A 287 5.22 6.61 -0.86
CA VAL A 287 4.90 7.21 -2.17
C VAL A 287 5.08 6.20 -3.29
N VAL A 288 6.11 5.34 -3.18
CA VAL A 288 6.46 4.36 -4.20
C VAL A 288 6.59 2.95 -3.64
N ASN A 289 6.43 1.98 -4.52
CA ASN A 289 6.78 0.58 -4.31
C ASN A 289 8.05 0.27 -5.10
N VAL A 290 9.04 -0.33 -4.47
CA VAL A 290 10.29 -0.75 -5.12
C VAL A 290 10.23 -2.24 -5.42
N CYS A 291 10.50 -2.60 -6.68
CA CYS A 291 10.56 -3.97 -7.15
C CYS A 291 12.01 -4.32 -7.51
N TYR A 292 12.65 -5.20 -6.74
CA TYR A 292 14.06 -5.54 -6.92
C TYR A 292 14.26 -6.68 -7.91
N CYS A 293 15.36 -6.64 -8.66
CA CYS A 293 15.74 -7.73 -9.57
C CYS A 293 16.32 -8.89 -8.78
N LEU A 294 15.80 -10.10 -9.00
CA LEU A 294 16.42 -11.33 -8.50
C LEU A 294 17.72 -11.63 -9.25
N ASN A 295 18.72 -12.14 -8.54
CA ASN A 295 19.94 -12.67 -9.16
C ASN A 295 19.65 -13.97 -9.92
N GLN A 296 18.81 -14.83 -9.32
CA GLN A 296 18.28 -16.06 -9.90
C GLN A 296 16.83 -16.26 -9.44
N PRO A 297 15.96 -16.90 -10.24
CA PRO A 297 14.60 -17.27 -9.83
C PRO A 297 14.60 -18.47 -8.89
N GLU A 298 15.08 -18.28 -7.66
CA GLU A 298 15.18 -19.30 -6.60
C GLU A 298 14.90 -18.74 -5.22
N LEU A 299 14.65 -19.58 -4.26
CA LEU A 299 14.46 -19.21 -2.86
C LEU A 299 15.81 -19.22 -2.10
N PRO A 300 16.01 -18.39 -1.07
CA PRO A 300 15.08 -17.41 -0.50
C PRO A 300 15.11 -16.06 -1.22
N LEU A 301 13.96 -15.43 -1.43
CA LEU A 301 13.86 -14.14 -2.14
C LEU A 301 14.68 -13.02 -1.48
N LYS A 302 14.66 -12.93 -0.14
CA LYS A 302 15.34 -11.84 0.61
C LYS A 302 16.88 -11.93 0.59
N GLY A 303 17.46 -13.04 0.19
CA GLY A 303 18.92 -13.22 0.10
C GLY A 303 19.43 -13.18 -1.34
N ASN A 304 18.54 -13.09 -2.31
CA ASN A 304 18.82 -13.39 -3.71
C ASN A 304 18.34 -12.29 -4.64
N TYR A 305 18.67 -11.00 -4.36
CA TYR A 305 18.36 -9.88 -5.23
C TYR A 305 19.52 -8.89 -5.33
N ASP A 306 19.59 -8.15 -6.43
CA ASP A 306 20.53 -7.05 -6.61
C ASP A 306 19.89 -5.73 -6.12
N PRO A 307 20.37 -5.11 -5.04
CA PRO A 307 19.84 -3.85 -4.54
C PRO A 307 20.04 -2.67 -5.49
N LYS A 308 20.91 -2.80 -6.51
CA LYS A 308 21.19 -1.76 -7.49
C LYS A 308 20.30 -1.84 -8.72
N MET A 309 19.59 -2.95 -8.90
CA MET A 309 18.69 -3.19 -10.03
C MET A 309 17.24 -3.26 -9.55
N TYR A 310 16.46 -2.25 -9.88
CA TYR A 310 15.07 -2.16 -9.44
C TYR A 310 14.20 -1.40 -10.44
N LYS A 311 12.89 -1.64 -10.34
CA LYS A 311 11.81 -0.86 -10.95
C LYS A 311 11.12 -0.08 -9.83
N ILE A 312 10.51 1.06 -10.14
CA ILE A 312 9.76 1.89 -9.19
C ILE A 312 8.33 2.03 -9.72
N TYR A 313 7.36 1.78 -8.85
CA TYR A 313 5.94 1.94 -9.13
C TYR A 313 5.34 2.98 -8.18
N PHE A 314 4.32 3.73 -8.61
CA PHE A 314 3.50 4.49 -7.69
C PHE A 314 2.74 3.55 -6.74
N LYS A 315 2.63 3.94 -5.47
CA LYS A 315 1.87 3.19 -4.45
C LYS A 315 0.35 3.35 -4.60
N ASP A 316 -0.09 4.11 -5.58
CA ASP A 316 -1.49 4.25 -6.00
C ASP A 316 -1.56 4.51 -7.50
N THR A 317 -2.32 3.70 -8.23
CA THR A 317 -2.39 3.81 -9.69
C THR A 317 -3.13 5.06 -10.15
N GLY A 318 -4.09 5.55 -9.39
CA GLY A 318 -4.78 6.82 -9.68
C GLY A 318 -3.82 8.01 -9.68
N LEU A 319 -2.83 8.01 -8.78
CA LEU A 319 -1.77 9.03 -8.76
C LEU A 319 -0.84 8.90 -9.98
N LEU A 320 -0.52 7.67 -10.42
CA LEU A 320 0.21 7.45 -11.66
C LEU A 320 -0.55 8.07 -12.86
N ILE A 321 -1.85 7.78 -12.97
CA ILE A 321 -2.69 8.31 -14.06
C ILE A 321 -2.75 9.83 -14.03
N ALA A 322 -2.91 10.43 -12.84
CA ALA A 322 -2.96 11.88 -12.68
C ALA A 322 -1.62 12.58 -12.97
N SER A 323 -0.50 11.85 -12.90
CA SER A 323 0.84 12.36 -13.26
C SER A 323 1.13 12.34 -14.76
N LEU A 324 0.22 11.76 -15.56
CA LEU A 324 0.28 11.74 -17.02
C LEU A 324 -0.40 12.98 -17.63
N ASP A 325 -0.50 13.00 -18.96
CA ASP A 325 -1.18 14.05 -19.71
C ASP A 325 -2.67 14.19 -19.32
N GLU A 326 -3.26 15.35 -19.60
CA GLU A 326 -4.64 15.64 -19.19
C GLU A 326 -5.66 14.66 -19.76
N GLU A 327 -5.43 14.18 -20.95
CA GLU A 327 -6.29 13.26 -21.70
C GLU A 327 -6.09 11.79 -21.29
N ALA A 328 -5.09 11.46 -20.50
CA ALA A 328 -4.77 10.06 -20.13
C ALA A 328 -5.94 9.33 -19.47
N GLN A 329 -6.72 10.00 -18.61
CA GLN A 329 -7.92 9.39 -18.02
C GLN A 329 -8.98 9.09 -19.09
N GLU A 330 -9.22 10.01 -20.02
CA GLU A 330 -10.21 9.83 -21.10
C GLU A 330 -9.79 8.71 -22.04
N ASP A 331 -8.52 8.64 -22.38
CA ASP A 331 -7.97 7.57 -23.22
C ASP A 331 -8.12 6.19 -22.58
N LEU A 332 -7.91 6.08 -21.27
CA LEU A 332 -8.14 4.84 -20.52
C LEU A 332 -9.63 4.48 -20.46
N ARG A 333 -10.51 5.47 -20.23
CA ARG A 333 -11.98 5.26 -20.24
C ARG A 333 -12.46 4.78 -21.60
N ALA A 334 -11.95 5.38 -22.66
CA ALA A 334 -12.24 5.00 -24.05
C ALA A 334 -11.57 3.68 -24.48
N ASN A 335 -10.79 3.04 -23.58
CA ASN A 335 -10.00 1.85 -23.88
C ASN A 335 -9.11 1.99 -25.11
N LYS A 336 -8.60 3.20 -25.34
CA LYS A 336 -7.66 3.46 -26.44
C LYS A 336 -6.37 2.66 -26.25
N ASN A 337 -5.72 2.36 -27.37
CA ASN A 337 -4.41 1.69 -27.31
C ASN A 337 -3.33 2.73 -26.93
N LEU A 338 -2.90 2.70 -25.68
CA LEU A 338 -1.85 3.56 -25.15
C LEU A 338 -0.43 2.99 -25.37
N GLY A 339 -0.29 1.96 -26.23
CA GLY A 339 1.00 1.34 -26.53
C GLY A 339 1.68 0.75 -25.30
N THR A 340 2.96 1.08 -25.09
CA THR A 340 3.76 0.62 -23.95
C THR A 340 3.25 1.14 -22.61
N TYR A 341 2.59 2.30 -22.57
CA TYR A 341 1.96 2.86 -21.36
C TYR A 341 0.90 1.95 -20.77
N LYS A 342 0.07 1.33 -21.59
CA LYS A 342 -0.97 0.41 -21.12
C LYS A 342 -0.37 -0.75 -20.31
N GLY A 343 0.72 -1.34 -20.80
CA GLY A 343 1.45 -2.40 -20.07
C GLY A 343 2.03 -1.90 -18.75
N ALA A 344 2.56 -0.68 -18.74
CA ALA A 344 3.12 -0.07 -17.54
C ALA A 344 2.07 0.20 -16.44
N ILE A 345 0.89 0.69 -16.83
CA ILE A 345 -0.23 0.94 -15.91
C ILE A 345 -0.70 -0.37 -15.27
N TYR A 346 -0.89 -1.43 -16.08
CA TYR A 346 -1.32 -2.73 -15.55
C TYR A 346 -0.24 -3.40 -14.68
N GLU A 347 1.03 -3.24 -15.00
CA GLU A 347 2.13 -3.72 -14.15
C GLU A 347 2.17 -2.94 -12.83
N ASN A 348 1.98 -1.62 -12.85
CA ASN A 348 1.91 -0.80 -11.64
C ASN A 348 0.75 -1.22 -10.73
N ILE A 349 -0.48 -1.37 -11.27
CA ILE A 349 -1.64 -1.75 -10.44
C ILE A 349 -1.49 -3.15 -9.85
N VAL A 350 -0.96 -4.11 -10.62
CA VAL A 350 -0.69 -5.46 -10.11
C VAL A 350 0.36 -5.42 -9.00
N GLY A 351 1.45 -4.67 -9.19
CA GLY A 351 2.47 -4.47 -8.17
C GLY A 351 1.90 -3.85 -6.90
N ASP A 352 1.09 -2.81 -7.01
CA ASP A 352 0.41 -2.17 -5.88
C ASP A 352 -0.55 -3.14 -5.16
N MET A 353 -1.35 -3.90 -5.90
CA MET A 353 -2.25 -4.91 -5.34
C MET A 353 -1.49 -6.04 -4.62
N LEU A 354 -0.32 -6.45 -5.10
CA LEU A 354 0.53 -7.43 -4.42
C LEU A 354 1.09 -6.86 -3.11
N VAL A 355 1.55 -5.61 -3.09
CA VAL A 355 2.04 -4.94 -1.87
C VAL A 355 0.92 -4.81 -0.84
N LYS A 356 -0.30 -4.42 -1.23
CA LYS A 356 -1.48 -4.34 -0.35
C LYS A 356 -1.86 -5.69 0.27
N GLN A 357 -1.43 -6.80 -0.33
CA GLN A 357 -1.55 -8.15 0.24
C GLN A 357 -0.34 -8.54 1.12
N GLY A 358 0.66 -7.66 1.28
CA GLY A 358 1.85 -7.88 2.10
C GLY A 358 2.99 -8.60 1.40
N TYR A 359 3.00 -8.66 0.08
CA TYR A 359 4.15 -9.15 -0.68
C TYR A 359 5.19 -8.05 -0.87
N ARG A 360 6.46 -8.40 -0.74
CA ARG A 360 7.57 -7.60 -1.26
C ARG A 360 7.74 -7.92 -2.74
N LEU A 361 7.96 -6.89 -3.57
CA LEU A 361 8.04 -7.06 -5.01
C LEU A 361 9.44 -7.48 -5.45
N PHE A 362 9.47 -8.49 -6.31
CA PHE A 362 10.66 -8.94 -7.02
C PHE A 362 10.31 -9.21 -8.48
N TYR A 363 11.23 -8.92 -9.39
CA TYR A 363 11.19 -9.28 -10.80
C TYR A 363 12.46 -10.03 -11.19
N TYR A 364 12.50 -10.60 -12.37
CA TYR A 364 13.71 -11.19 -12.91
C TYR A 364 13.97 -10.71 -14.32
N HIS A 365 15.23 -10.49 -14.63
CA HIS A 365 15.67 -10.18 -15.97
C HIS A 365 17.06 -10.76 -16.22
N SER A 366 17.21 -11.44 -17.37
CA SER A 366 18.47 -11.94 -17.87
C SER A 366 18.57 -11.62 -19.38
N ASP A 367 19.73 -11.14 -19.81
CA ASP A 367 19.99 -10.89 -21.23
C ASP A 367 20.42 -12.17 -21.96
N ARG A 368 21.04 -13.12 -21.21
CA ARG A 368 21.56 -14.37 -21.80
C ARG A 368 21.32 -15.56 -20.86
N PRO A 369 20.34 -16.40 -21.16
CA PRO A 369 19.33 -16.28 -22.23
C PRO A 369 18.30 -15.20 -21.91
N ALA A 370 17.76 -14.54 -22.92
CA ALA A 370 16.76 -13.49 -22.74
C ALA A 370 15.53 -14.03 -22.01
N LEU A 371 15.31 -13.55 -20.79
CA LEU A 371 14.23 -13.97 -19.90
C LEU A 371 13.82 -12.78 -19.04
N GLU A 372 12.56 -12.41 -19.08
CA GLU A 372 12.00 -11.38 -18.22
C GLU A 372 10.71 -11.90 -17.57
N MET A 373 10.56 -11.66 -16.27
CA MET A 373 9.35 -11.97 -15.51
C MET A 373 8.96 -10.78 -14.65
N ASP A 374 7.70 -10.38 -14.73
CA ASP A 374 7.24 -9.13 -14.13
C ASP A 374 7.26 -9.15 -12.60
N PHE A 375 6.76 -10.24 -11.98
CA PHE A 375 6.78 -10.40 -10.54
C PHE A 375 7.04 -11.84 -10.12
N PHE A 376 7.50 -11.97 -8.87
CA PHE A 376 7.56 -13.24 -8.15
C PHE A 376 6.91 -13.09 -6.79
N ILE A 377 6.07 -14.06 -6.44
CA ILE A 377 5.55 -14.23 -5.09
C ILE A 377 5.97 -15.61 -4.56
N ARG A 378 5.80 -15.80 -3.27
CA ARG A 378 6.22 -17.03 -2.60
C ARG A 378 5.03 -17.71 -1.92
N SER A 379 4.89 -19.04 -2.08
CA SER A 379 4.19 -19.92 -1.15
C SER A 379 5.15 -20.45 -0.07
N ALA A 380 4.71 -21.42 0.74
CA ALA A 380 5.55 -22.03 1.74
C ALA A 380 6.80 -22.70 1.13
N ASP A 381 6.63 -23.39 0.01
CA ASP A 381 7.60 -24.30 -0.61
C ASP A 381 7.85 -24.06 -2.11
N SER A 382 7.29 -23.00 -2.67
CA SER A 382 7.50 -22.69 -4.09
C SER A 382 7.58 -21.20 -4.39
N LEU A 383 8.32 -20.91 -5.45
CA LEU A 383 8.40 -19.60 -6.08
C LEU A 383 7.40 -19.56 -7.24
N ILE A 384 6.54 -18.54 -7.25
CA ILE A 384 5.47 -18.41 -8.22
C ILE A 384 5.74 -17.19 -9.08
N PRO A 385 6.16 -17.37 -10.36
CA PRO A 385 6.29 -16.30 -11.33
C PRO A 385 4.90 -15.78 -11.75
N ILE A 386 4.79 -14.46 -11.85
CA ILE A 386 3.60 -13.77 -12.32
C ILE A 386 3.96 -12.97 -13.56
N GLU A 387 3.26 -13.25 -14.66
CA GLU A 387 3.38 -12.53 -15.92
C GLU A 387 2.13 -11.67 -16.15
N VAL A 388 2.34 -10.36 -16.38
CA VAL A 388 1.28 -9.37 -16.62
C VAL A 388 1.23 -9.05 -18.11
N LYS A 389 0.11 -9.32 -18.77
CA LYS A 389 -0.06 -9.11 -20.21
C LYS A 389 -1.15 -8.12 -20.55
N ALA A 390 -0.78 -6.96 -21.06
CA ALA A 390 -1.71 -5.92 -21.52
C ALA A 390 -2.58 -6.35 -22.74
N ASN A 391 -2.14 -7.37 -23.46
CA ASN A 391 -2.80 -7.98 -24.62
C ASN A 391 -2.64 -9.51 -24.56
N ASP A 392 -3.23 -10.23 -25.50
CA ASP A 392 -3.13 -11.69 -25.65
C ASP A 392 -1.72 -12.19 -26.08
N GLY A 393 -0.68 -11.51 -25.59
CA GLY A 393 0.69 -11.82 -25.95
C GLY A 393 1.16 -13.21 -25.51
N ALA A 394 2.17 -13.73 -26.21
CA ALA A 394 2.80 -15.00 -25.88
C ALA A 394 3.41 -14.99 -24.48
N THR A 395 3.38 -16.14 -23.80
CA THR A 395 3.96 -16.39 -22.46
C THR A 395 5.29 -17.10 -22.56
N ALA A 396 6.18 -16.64 -23.46
CA ALA A 396 7.45 -17.33 -23.74
C ALA A 396 8.36 -17.42 -22.50
N SER A 397 8.47 -16.32 -21.74
CA SER A 397 9.27 -16.26 -20.52
C SER A 397 8.71 -17.17 -19.43
N LEU A 398 7.39 -17.12 -19.20
CA LEU A 398 6.73 -17.98 -18.21
C LEU A 398 6.87 -19.46 -18.56
N ASN A 399 6.61 -19.83 -19.83
CA ASN A 399 6.80 -21.21 -20.29
C ASN A 399 8.25 -21.70 -20.15
N ARG A 400 9.21 -20.82 -20.39
CA ARG A 400 10.62 -21.17 -20.22
C ARG A 400 10.96 -21.45 -18.77
N LEU A 401 10.54 -20.61 -17.83
CA LEU A 401 10.73 -20.83 -16.40
C LEU A 401 10.12 -22.16 -15.93
N LEU A 402 8.92 -22.49 -16.45
CA LEU A 402 8.19 -23.70 -16.05
C LEU A 402 8.65 -24.98 -16.73
N ASN A 403 9.49 -24.90 -17.76
CA ASN A 403 10.01 -26.07 -18.50
C ASN A 403 11.50 -26.33 -18.29
N ASP A 404 12.20 -25.45 -17.60
CA ASP A 404 13.64 -25.56 -17.39
C ASP A 404 13.90 -26.10 -15.97
N ASP A 405 14.40 -27.36 -15.89
CA ASP A 405 14.71 -28.06 -14.65
C ASP A 405 15.71 -27.31 -13.75
N LYS A 406 16.36 -26.28 -14.27
CA LYS A 406 17.22 -25.38 -13.49
C LYS A 406 16.46 -24.64 -12.39
N TYR A 407 15.16 -24.38 -12.59
CA TYR A 407 14.34 -23.58 -11.67
C TYR A 407 13.45 -24.45 -10.79
N ASN A 408 14.08 -25.30 -9.97
CA ASN A 408 13.40 -26.32 -9.15
C ASN A 408 12.37 -25.76 -8.14
N ASP A 409 12.52 -24.51 -7.74
CA ASP A 409 11.58 -23.86 -6.83
C ASP A 409 10.29 -23.40 -7.53
N VAL A 410 10.26 -23.38 -8.87
CA VAL A 410 9.12 -22.93 -9.67
C VAL A 410 8.24 -24.12 -10.07
N LYS A 411 7.16 -24.35 -9.32
CA LYS A 411 6.25 -25.49 -9.57
C LYS A 411 5.11 -25.14 -10.53
N TYR A 412 4.61 -23.92 -10.46
CA TYR A 412 3.58 -23.39 -11.34
C TYR A 412 3.70 -21.86 -11.45
N GLY A 413 3.00 -21.28 -12.39
CA GLY A 413 2.99 -19.82 -12.59
C GLY A 413 1.60 -19.24 -12.66
N ILE A 414 1.52 -17.91 -12.74
CA ILE A 414 0.28 -17.15 -12.89
C ILE A 414 0.43 -16.17 -14.06
N LYS A 415 -0.55 -16.18 -14.96
CA LYS A 415 -0.71 -15.17 -15.99
C LYS A 415 -1.89 -14.26 -15.62
N LEU A 416 -1.66 -12.97 -15.56
CA LEU A 416 -2.68 -11.94 -15.35
C LEU A 416 -2.96 -11.21 -16.66
N GLY A 417 -4.22 -11.07 -17.03
CA GLY A 417 -4.60 -10.46 -18.29
C GLY A 417 -6.11 -10.24 -18.44
N TYR A 418 -6.56 -10.13 -19.69
CA TYR A 418 -7.98 -9.98 -20.03
C TYR A 418 -8.73 -11.31 -20.15
N ARG A 419 -8.01 -12.43 -20.19
CA ARG A 419 -8.64 -13.74 -20.34
C ARG A 419 -9.32 -14.19 -19.06
N ASN A 420 -10.36 -14.97 -19.21
CA ASN A 420 -11.11 -15.60 -18.12
C ASN A 420 -10.25 -16.62 -17.35
N ILE A 421 -10.73 -17.07 -16.22
CA ILE A 421 -10.10 -18.09 -15.37
C ILE A 421 -9.83 -19.37 -16.17
N GLY A 422 -8.61 -19.88 -16.05
CA GLY A 422 -8.21 -21.13 -16.70
C GLY A 422 -6.90 -21.70 -16.13
N PHE A 423 -6.64 -22.96 -16.43
CA PHE A 423 -5.40 -23.65 -16.10
C PHE A 423 -4.99 -24.56 -17.25
N ASN A 424 -3.74 -24.51 -17.67
CA ASN A 424 -3.23 -25.29 -18.80
C ASN A 424 -2.29 -26.44 -18.40
N GLY A 425 -2.32 -26.84 -17.13
CA GLY A 425 -1.43 -27.88 -16.57
C GLY A 425 -0.12 -27.32 -16.00
N LYS A 426 0.25 -26.07 -16.30
CA LYS A 426 1.51 -25.44 -15.86
C LYS A 426 1.32 -24.10 -15.17
N PHE A 427 0.40 -23.28 -15.67
CA PHE A 427 0.11 -21.99 -15.06
C PHE A 427 -1.39 -21.69 -15.07
N TYR A 428 -1.81 -20.93 -14.08
CA TYR A 428 -3.15 -20.36 -13.98
C TYR A 428 -3.22 -19.07 -14.79
N THR A 429 -4.36 -18.85 -15.45
CA THR A 429 -4.70 -17.57 -16.06
C THR A 429 -5.83 -16.96 -15.27
N PHE A 430 -5.65 -15.71 -14.84
CA PHE A 430 -6.67 -14.95 -14.12
C PHE A 430 -6.85 -13.57 -14.74
N PRO A 431 -8.10 -13.04 -14.76
CA PRO A 431 -8.34 -11.64 -15.03
C PRO A 431 -7.60 -10.75 -14.00
N TYR A 432 -7.14 -9.57 -14.40
CA TYR A 432 -6.42 -8.64 -13.53
C TYR A 432 -7.13 -8.34 -12.22
N PHE A 433 -8.47 -8.16 -12.29
CA PHE A 433 -9.26 -7.81 -11.12
C PHE A 433 -9.22 -8.88 -10.02
N LEU A 434 -8.83 -10.11 -10.30
CA LEU A 434 -8.66 -11.16 -9.29
C LEU A 434 -7.31 -11.11 -8.56
N THR A 435 -6.41 -10.19 -8.92
CA THR A 435 -5.10 -10.06 -8.28
C THR A 435 -5.22 -9.86 -6.76
N PHE A 436 -6.25 -9.18 -6.26
CA PHE A 436 -6.45 -8.96 -4.82
C PHE A 436 -6.72 -10.25 -4.02
N LEU A 437 -7.08 -11.34 -4.68
CA LEU A 437 -7.33 -12.66 -4.07
C LEU A 437 -6.11 -13.60 -4.13
N LEU A 438 -5.02 -13.21 -4.78
CA LEU A 438 -3.89 -14.12 -5.01
C LEU A 438 -3.28 -14.66 -3.72
N LYS A 439 -3.19 -13.86 -2.66
CA LYS A 439 -2.66 -14.35 -1.38
C LYS A 439 -3.53 -15.44 -0.76
N ARG A 440 -4.86 -15.27 -0.84
CA ARG A 440 -5.83 -16.28 -0.39
C ARG A 440 -5.71 -17.54 -1.24
N PHE A 441 -5.66 -17.38 -2.57
CA PHE A 441 -5.51 -18.48 -3.52
C PHE A 441 -4.24 -19.30 -3.28
N VAL A 442 -3.09 -18.65 -3.14
CA VAL A 442 -1.80 -19.31 -2.89
C VAL A 442 -1.77 -20.02 -1.53
N ALA A 443 -2.46 -19.49 -0.52
CA ALA A 443 -2.55 -20.11 0.80
C ALA A 443 -3.36 -21.42 0.82
N GLU A 444 -4.42 -21.52 -0.01
CA GLU A 444 -5.26 -22.72 -0.13
C GLU A 444 -4.65 -23.79 -1.07
N ARG A 445 -3.76 -23.41 -1.97
CA ARG A 445 -3.04 -24.30 -2.88
C ARG A 445 -1.70 -24.74 -2.23
N LYS A 446 -1.80 -25.65 -1.27
CA LYS A 446 -0.63 -26.31 -0.65
C LYS A 446 -0.21 -27.53 -1.44
#